data_b514fcff50ad143914e53b258678eb6e
#
_entry.id   b514fcff50ad143914e53b258678eb6e
#
_cell.length_a   1.000
_cell.length_b   1.000
_cell.length_c   1.000
_cell.angle_alpha   90.00
_cell.angle_beta   90.00
_cell.angle_gamma   90.00
#
_symmetry.space_group_name_H-M   'P 1'
#
loop_
_entity.id
_entity.type
_entity.pdbx_description
1 polymer ?
#
loop_
_entity_poly.entity_id
_entity_poly.type
_entity_poly.pdbx_seq_one_letter_code
_entity_poly.pdbx_strand_id
1 'polypeptide(L)'
;MGTTVVVVLESRRRLRELRERLAALQPPPLRLVAVGAGETPAAEVTALNPAHARHRRQRSMALWLIPFGFLAGLTFTQITDLHTFSALGPWGEPLVGGLLGMGSGWLGSFVAAASVPSEGDDRVRTLRNRVEEGSWLLLLEPAAGTEVPWALLREAQPKALVRLEEG
;
A
#
# COMPACT_ATOMS: atom_id res chain seq x y z
N MET A 1 11.51 -5.08 6.63
CA MET A 1 10.27 -5.49 5.96
C MET A 1 9.38 -6.12 7.01
N GLY A 2 8.31 -5.43 7.39
CA GLY A 2 7.36 -5.93 8.38
C GLY A 2 6.33 -6.84 7.69
N THR A 3 6.12 -8.02 8.25
CA THR A 3 5.04 -8.90 7.79
C THR A 3 3.86 -8.74 8.73
N THR A 4 2.74 -8.20 8.25
CA THR A 4 1.50 -8.14 9.01
C THR A 4 0.65 -9.38 8.71
N VAL A 5 0.27 -10.12 9.73
CA VAL A 5 -0.64 -11.26 9.60
C VAL A 5 -2.03 -10.84 10.07
N VAL A 6 -3.02 -11.08 9.23
CA VAL A 6 -4.43 -10.80 9.53
C VAL A 6 -5.17 -12.11 9.77
N VAL A 7 -5.77 -12.22 10.94
CA VAL A 7 -6.56 -13.37 11.38
C VAL A 7 -8.03 -13.01 11.31
N VAL A 8 -8.81 -13.73 10.51
CA VAL A 8 -10.26 -13.52 10.39
C VAL A 8 -10.99 -14.44 11.35
N LEU A 9 -11.80 -13.89 12.24
CA LEU A 9 -12.53 -14.60 13.28
C LEU A 9 -14.04 -14.36 13.20
N GLU A 10 -14.82 -15.36 13.55
CA GLU A 10 -16.28 -15.30 13.50
C GLU A 10 -16.91 -14.72 14.77
N SER A 11 -16.19 -14.69 15.88
CA SER A 11 -16.75 -14.23 17.14
C SER A 11 -15.81 -13.30 17.91
N ARG A 12 -16.40 -12.29 18.55
CA ARG A 12 -15.69 -11.37 19.42
C ARG A 12 -15.02 -12.05 20.60
N ARG A 13 -15.59 -13.16 21.08
CA ARG A 13 -15.01 -13.93 22.16
C ARG A 13 -13.67 -14.53 21.76
N ARG A 14 -13.61 -15.20 20.59
CA ARG A 14 -12.35 -15.75 20.06
C ARG A 14 -11.31 -14.68 19.79
N LEU A 15 -11.76 -13.48 19.33
CA LEU A 15 -10.89 -12.34 19.14
C LEU A 15 -10.20 -11.93 20.45
N ARG A 16 -10.95 -11.81 21.53
CA ARG A 16 -10.40 -11.43 22.86
C ARG A 16 -9.44 -12.50 23.39
N GLU A 17 -9.85 -13.75 23.37
CA GLU A 17 -9.03 -14.88 23.83
C GLU A 17 -7.70 -14.93 23.07
N LEU A 18 -7.73 -14.80 21.74
CA LEU A 18 -6.52 -14.79 20.92
C LEU A 18 -5.67 -13.56 21.21
N ARG A 19 -6.27 -12.38 21.33
CA ARG A 19 -5.58 -11.13 21.65
C ARG A 19 -4.84 -11.20 22.98
N GLU A 20 -5.48 -11.73 24.02
CA GLU A 20 -4.88 -11.91 25.34
C GLU A 20 -3.70 -12.88 25.30
N ARG A 21 -3.84 -14.02 24.61
CA ARG A 21 -2.77 -15.01 24.44
C ARG A 21 -1.59 -14.44 23.65
N LEU A 22 -1.84 -13.67 22.61
CA LEU A 22 -0.78 -13.03 21.82
C LEU A 22 -0.07 -11.91 22.60
N ALA A 23 -0.81 -11.14 23.39
CA ALA A 23 -0.23 -10.09 24.23
C ALA A 23 0.65 -10.64 25.35
N ALA A 24 0.43 -11.89 25.78
CA ALA A 24 1.22 -12.59 26.80
C ALA A 24 2.52 -13.22 26.26
N LEU A 25 2.76 -13.19 24.94
CA LEU A 25 3.98 -13.72 24.33
C LEU A 25 5.23 -12.92 24.76
N GLN A 26 6.35 -13.59 24.79
CA GLN A 26 7.65 -12.98 25.04
C GLN A 26 8.63 -13.31 23.88
N PRO A 27 9.10 -12.33 23.14
CA PRO A 27 8.74 -10.91 23.22
C PRO A 27 7.30 -10.63 22.75
N PRO A 28 6.66 -9.56 23.26
CA PRO A 28 5.32 -9.20 22.82
C PRO A 28 5.34 -8.75 21.36
N PRO A 29 4.22 -8.90 20.62
CA PRO A 29 4.12 -8.42 19.25
C PRO A 29 4.30 -6.90 19.20
N LEU A 30 4.89 -6.42 18.11
CA LEU A 30 5.13 -4.99 17.89
C LEU A 30 3.81 -4.21 17.80
N ARG A 31 2.83 -4.83 17.16
CA ARG A 31 1.49 -4.26 17.01
C ARG A 31 0.43 -5.34 17.03
N LEU A 32 -0.66 -5.06 17.73
CA LEU A 32 -1.82 -5.94 17.80
C LEU A 32 -3.08 -5.07 17.73
N VAL A 33 -3.80 -5.12 16.60
CA VAL A 33 -4.96 -4.29 16.34
C VAL A 33 -6.17 -5.16 16.04
N ALA A 34 -7.24 -4.95 16.79
CA ALA A 34 -8.53 -5.60 16.56
C ALA A 34 -9.43 -4.68 15.73
N VAL A 35 -10.07 -5.25 14.71
CA VAL A 35 -10.95 -4.54 13.78
C VAL A 35 -12.29 -5.25 13.69
N GLY A 36 -13.38 -4.51 13.75
CA GLY A 36 -14.73 -5.05 13.65
C GLY A 36 -15.75 -4.27 14.49
N ALA A 37 -16.93 -4.82 14.62
CA ALA A 37 -18.00 -4.18 15.40
C ALA A 37 -17.60 -3.98 16.87
N GLY A 38 -17.53 -2.71 17.29
CA GLY A 38 -17.11 -2.32 18.65
C GLY A 38 -15.61 -2.37 18.92
N GLU A 39 -14.79 -2.50 17.88
CA GLU A 39 -13.33 -2.36 17.88
C GLU A 39 -12.91 -1.25 16.91
N THR A 40 -11.64 -1.15 16.55
CA THR A 40 -11.14 -0.14 15.62
C THR A 40 -11.80 -0.26 14.25
N PRO A 41 -12.28 0.85 13.64
CA PRO A 41 -12.79 0.83 12.27
C PRO A 41 -11.71 0.45 11.26
N ALA A 42 -12.07 -0.37 10.25
CA ALA A 42 -11.12 -0.81 9.21
C ALA A 42 -10.49 0.37 8.44
N ALA A 43 -11.20 1.49 8.32
CA ALA A 43 -10.71 2.69 7.64
C ALA A 43 -9.55 3.39 8.36
N GLU A 44 -9.46 3.25 9.69
CA GLU A 44 -8.40 3.85 10.51
C GLU A 44 -7.13 3.01 10.53
N VAL A 45 -7.22 1.75 10.09
CA VAL A 45 -6.06 0.85 10.06
C VAL A 45 -5.32 1.02 8.75
N THR A 46 -4.11 1.55 8.81
CA THR A 46 -3.26 1.86 7.64
C THR A 46 -3.10 0.67 6.68
N ALA A 47 -2.88 -0.53 7.23
CA ALA A 47 -2.73 -1.76 6.44
C ALA A 47 -4.01 -2.17 5.68
N LEU A 48 -5.19 -1.70 6.11
CA LEU A 48 -6.48 -1.96 5.48
C LEU A 48 -7.00 -0.75 4.68
N ASN A 49 -6.24 0.33 4.58
CA ASN A 49 -6.65 1.54 3.87
C ASN A 49 -6.10 1.54 2.43
N PRO A 50 -6.96 1.37 1.41
CA PRO A 50 -6.52 1.31 0.01
C PRO A 50 -5.91 2.63 -0.49
N ALA A 51 -6.21 3.77 0.14
CA ALA A 51 -5.65 5.06 -0.23
C ALA A 51 -4.13 5.10 0.02
N HIS A 52 -3.65 4.51 1.10
CA HIS A 52 -2.21 4.44 1.39
C HIS A 52 -1.46 3.58 0.36
N ALA A 53 -2.02 2.44 -0.03
CA ALA A 53 -1.43 1.58 -1.06
C ALA A 53 -1.34 2.30 -2.42
N ARG A 54 -2.40 3.04 -2.81
CA ARG A 54 -2.40 3.85 -4.03
C ARG A 54 -1.36 4.96 -3.99
N HIS A 55 -1.28 5.71 -2.91
CA HIS A 55 -0.30 6.80 -2.75
C HIS A 55 1.13 6.30 -2.86
N ARG A 56 1.42 5.18 -2.23
CA ARG A 56 2.75 4.58 -2.28
C ARG A 56 3.11 4.13 -3.69
N ARG A 57 2.19 3.48 -4.39
CA ARG A 57 2.36 3.05 -5.77
C ARG A 57 2.54 4.23 -6.71
N GLN A 58 1.71 5.27 -6.58
CA GLN A 58 1.83 6.50 -7.34
C GLN A 58 3.21 7.14 -7.14
N ARG A 59 3.68 7.22 -5.90
CA ARG A 59 5.01 7.77 -5.59
C ARG A 59 6.14 6.94 -6.22
N SER A 60 6.04 5.62 -6.17
CA SER A 60 7.02 4.74 -6.82
C SER A 60 7.02 4.91 -8.34
N MET A 61 5.84 4.99 -8.96
CA MET A 61 5.72 5.20 -10.41
C MET A 61 6.18 6.61 -10.82
N ALA A 62 5.87 7.63 -10.03
CA ALA A 62 6.32 9.00 -10.28
C ALA A 62 7.86 9.10 -10.30
N LEU A 63 8.54 8.37 -9.41
CA LEU A 63 10.00 8.35 -9.35
C LEU A 63 10.65 7.90 -10.67
N TRP A 64 9.98 7.04 -11.43
CA TRP A 64 10.44 6.59 -12.74
C TRP A 64 9.88 7.42 -13.89
N LEU A 65 8.59 7.77 -13.85
CA LEU A 65 7.92 8.46 -14.95
C LEU A 65 8.32 9.93 -15.08
N ILE A 66 8.67 10.60 -13.98
CA ILE A 66 9.09 12.01 -14.01
C ILE A 66 10.45 12.18 -14.72
N PRO A 67 11.54 11.48 -14.35
CA PRO A 67 12.80 11.58 -15.06
C PRO A 67 12.70 11.11 -16.53
N PHE A 68 11.95 10.02 -16.74
CA PHE A 68 11.72 9.53 -18.10
C PHE A 68 10.96 10.54 -18.95
N GLY A 69 9.90 11.16 -18.42
CA GLY A 69 9.15 12.21 -19.08
C GLY A 69 10.01 13.43 -19.42
N PHE A 70 10.89 13.82 -18.49
CA PHE A 70 11.85 14.91 -18.74
C PHE A 70 12.77 14.60 -19.92
N LEU A 71 13.40 13.44 -19.92
CA LEU A 71 14.30 13.02 -21.01
C LEU A 71 13.56 12.88 -22.33
N ALA A 72 12.38 12.31 -22.32
CA ALA A 72 11.54 12.17 -23.52
C ALA A 72 11.14 13.53 -24.09
N GLY A 73 10.71 14.47 -23.24
CA GLY A 73 10.35 15.82 -23.64
C GLY A 73 11.54 16.60 -24.19
N LEU A 74 12.72 16.48 -23.56
CA LEU A 74 13.96 17.07 -24.02
C LEU A 74 14.37 16.51 -25.39
N THR A 75 14.30 15.19 -25.57
CA THR A 75 14.66 14.53 -26.84
C THR A 75 13.66 14.88 -27.94
N PHE A 76 12.37 14.94 -27.61
CA PHE A 76 11.33 15.28 -28.57
C PHE A 76 11.54 16.65 -29.20
N THR A 77 11.86 17.67 -28.40
CA THR A 77 12.12 19.03 -28.91
C THR A 77 13.35 19.11 -29.82
N GLN A 78 14.36 18.28 -29.57
CA GLN A 78 15.55 18.19 -30.41
C GLN A 78 15.26 17.51 -31.76
N ILE A 79 14.41 16.50 -31.80
CA ILE A 79 14.08 15.77 -33.04
C ILE A 79 13.11 16.56 -33.90
N THR A 80 12.17 17.31 -33.30
CA THR A 80 11.12 18.02 -34.01
C THR A 80 11.54 19.41 -34.48
N ASP A 81 12.73 19.88 -34.11
CA ASP A 81 13.30 21.20 -34.49
C ASP A 81 12.31 22.33 -34.21
N LEU A 82 11.70 22.31 -33.03
CA LEU A 82 10.76 23.35 -32.60
C LEU A 82 11.50 24.65 -32.24
N HIS A 83 10.94 25.78 -32.66
CA HIS A 83 11.50 27.12 -32.42
C HIS A 83 10.52 28.05 -31.70
N THR A 84 9.57 27.48 -30.95
CA THR A 84 8.50 28.26 -30.28
C THR A 84 9.03 29.11 -29.14
N PHE A 85 10.07 28.65 -28.46
CA PHE A 85 10.70 29.33 -27.31
C PHE A 85 12.14 29.80 -27.61
N SER A 86 12.46 30.02 -28.86
CA SER A 86 13.80 30.49 -29.30
C SER A 86 14.26 31.78 -28.62
N ALA A 87 13.32 32.62 -28.16
CA ALA A 87 13.59 33.79 -27.33
C ALA A 87 14.31 33.52 -26.02
N LEU A 88 14.24 32.26 -25.49
CA LEU A 88 14.93 31.83 -24.29
C LEU A 88 16.34 31.29 -24.55
N GLY A 89 16.84 31.45 -25.79
CA GLY A 89 18.16 30.96 -26.18
C GLY A 89 18.19 29.48 -26.55
N PRO A 90 19.41 28.95 -26.82
CA PRO A 90 19.58 27.56 -27.34
C PRO A 90 19.02 26.45 -26.48
N TRP A 91 18.88 26.71 -25.19
CA TRP A 91 18.35 25.73 -24.20
C TRP A 91 16.86 25.92 -23.88
N GLY A 92 16.22 26.98 -24.45
CA GLY A 92 14.82 27.29 -24.17
C GLY A 92 13.87 26.16 -24.53
N GLU A 93 13.94 25.68 -25.77
CA GLU A 93 13.10 24.57 -26.27
C GLU A 93 13.33 23.29 -25.52
N PRO A 94 14.56 22.76 -25.34
CA PRO A 94 14.81 21.53 -24.61
C PRO A 94 14.33 21.60 -23.17
N LEU A 95 14.57 22.70 -22.45
CA LEU A 95 14.15 22.84 -21.07
C LEU A 95 12.62 22.87 -20.91
N VAL A 96 11.94 23.65 -21.77
CA VAL A 96 10.47 23.72 -21.75
C VAL A 96 9.87 22.35 -22.09
N GLY A 97 10.39 21.67 -23.12
CA GLY A 97 9.96 20.32 -23.48
C GLY A 97 10.20 19.32 -22.35
N GLY A 98 11.36 19.38 -21.71
CA GLY A 98 11.68 18.56 -20.55
C GLY A 98 10.72 18.78 -19.37
N LEU A 99 10.41 20.05 -19.04
CA LEU A 99 9.47 20.41 -17.98
C LEU A 99 8.04 19.95 -18.29
N LEU A 100 7.58 20.11 -19.52
CA LEU A 100 6.28 19.59 -19.96
C LEU A 100 6.23 18.06 -19.90
N GLY A 101 7.32 17.40 -20.30
CA GLY A 101 7.48 15.96 -20.18
C GLY A 101 7.46 15.47 -18.74
N MET A 102 8.10 16.19 -17.80
CA MET A 102 7.99 15.93 -16.36
C MET A 102 6.54 16.03 -15.87
N GLY A 103 5.83 17.08 -16.26
CA GLY A 103 4.42 17.28 -15.91
C GLY A 103 3.55 16.13 -16.42
N SER A 104 3.77 15.70 -17.65
CA SER A 104 3.08 14.55 -18.25
C SER A 104 3.43 13.25 -17.52
N GLY A 105 4.69 13.03 -17.15
CA GLY A 105 5.13 11.89 -16.36
C GLY A 105 4.51 11.86 -14.97
N TRP A 106 4.40 13.03 -14.32
CA TRP A 106 3.72 13.16 -13.03
C TRP A 106 2.23 12.81 -13.13
N LEU A 107 1.49 13.38 -14.10
CA LEU A 107 0.09 13.05 -14.37
C LEU A 107 -0.08 11.56 -14.73
N GLY A 108 0.80 11.03 -15.58
CA GLY A 108 0.82 9.64 -15.96
C GLY A 108 0.98 8.68 -14.77
N SER A 109 1.70 9.11 -13.72
CA SER A 109 1.87 8.30 -12.51
C SER A 109 0.56 8.04 -11.76
N PHE A 110 -0.38 8.97 -11.77
CA PHE A 110 -1.72 8.79 -11.18
C PHE A 110 -2.54 7.77 -11.97
N VAL A 111 -2.54 7.91 -13.29
CA VAL A 111 -3.26 6.99 -14.18
C VAL A 111 -2.69 5.58 -14.07
N ALA A 112 -1.37 5.45 -14.12
CA ALA A 112 -0.69 4.17 -13.98
C ALA A 112 -0.98 3.51 -12.62
N ALA A 113 -0.91 4.28 -11.52
CA ALA A 113 -1.21 3.78 -10.19
C ALA A 113 -2.68 3.34 -10.00
N ALA A 114 -3.62 3.98 -10.74
CA ALA A 114 -5.03 3.62 -10.71
C ALA A 114 -5.35 2.39 -11.58
N SER A 115 -4.59 2.18 -12.66
CA SER A 115 -4.86 1.15 -13.67
C SER A 115 -4.31 -0.24 -13.32
N VAL A 116 -3.33 -0.31 -12.40
CA VAL A 116 -2.70 -1.58 -12.02
C VAL A 116 -3.24 -2.03 -10.67
N PRO A 117 -4.23 -2.95 -10.63
CA PRO A 117 -4.63 -3.60 -9.39
C PRO A 117 -3.46 -4.47 -8.88
N SER A 118 -3.22 -4.49 -7.57
CA SER A 118 -2.26 -5.41 -6.96
C SER A 118 -2.99 -6.50 -6.21
N GLU A 119 -2.38 -7.67 -6.09
CA GLU A 119 -2.89 -8.74 -5.22
C GLU A 119 -3.13 -8.25 -3.78
N GLY A 120 -2.34 -7.30 -3.31
CA GLY A 120 -2.54 -6.66 -2.02
C GLY A 120 -3.86 -5.89 -1.92
N ASP A 121 -4.28 -5.20 -2.99
CA ASP A 121 -5.55 -4.47 -3.01
C ASP A 121 -6.74 -5.43 -2.93
N ASP A 122 -6.68 -6.56 -3.64
CA ASP A 122 -7.74 -7.56 -3.61
C ASP A 122 -7.82 -8.25 -2.25
N ARG A 123 -6.68 -8.53 -1.62
CA ARG A 123 -6.63 -9.06 -0.24
C ARG A 123 -7.24 -8.08 0.76
N VAL A 124 -6.85 -6.81 0.69
CA VAL A 124 -7.41 -5.77 1.55
C VAL A 124 -8.91 -5.61 1.34
N ARG A 125 -9.37 -5.59 0.09
CA ARG A 125 -10.80 -5.52 -0.25
C ARG A 125 -11.57 -6.72 0.32
N THR A 126 -11.03 -7.92 0.16
CA THR A 126 -11.63 -9.13 0.72
C THR A 126 -11.74 -9.05 2.24
N LEU A 127 -10.69 -8.59 2.94
CA LEU A 127 -10.70 -8.44 4.39
C LEU A 127 -11.73 -7.41 4.85
N ARG A 128 -11.88 -6.29 4.15
CA ARG A 128 -12.90 -5.28 4.46
C ARG A 128 -14.31 -5.84 4.29
N ASN A 129 -14.58 -6.54 3.20
CA ASN A 129 -15.87 -7.20 2.99
C ASN A 129 -16.19 -8.18 4.13
N ARG A 130 -15.19 -8.91 4.65
CA ARG A 130 -15.37 -9.80 5.82
C ARG A 130 -15.79 -9.04 7.08
N VAL A 131 -15.26 -7.83 7.30
CA VAL A 131 -15.68 -6.97 8.42
C VAL A 131 -17.12 -6.49 8.22
N GLU A 132 -17.48 -6.10 7.01
CA GLU A 132 -18.86 -5.67 6.67
C GLU A 132 -19.87 -6.83 6.83
N GLU A 133 -19.44 -8.08 6.56
CA GLU A 133 -20.20 -9.32 6.80
C GLU A 133 -20.31 -9.68 8.30
N GLY A 134 -19.72 -8.89 9.20
CA GLY A 134 -19.77 -9.11 10.65
C GLY A 134 -18.66 -9.97 11.22
N SER A 135 -17.61 -10.27 10.45
CA SER A 135 -16.41 -10.92 10.96
C SER A 135 -15.49 -9.92 11.69
N TRP A 136 -14.65 -10.42 12.58
CA TRP A 136 -13.62 -9.64 13.27
C TRP A 136 -12.25 -9.97 12.70
N LEU A 137 -11.40 -8.95 12.58
CA LEU A 137 -10.00 -9.13 12.18
C LEU A 137 -9.09 -8.83 13.35
N LEU A 138 -8.03 -9.61 13.47
CA LEU A 138 -6.92 -9.33 14.37
C LEU A 138 -5.66 -9.21 13.53
N LEU A 139 -5.10 -8.00 13.48
CA LEU A 139 -3.84 -7.72 12.81
C LEU A 139 -2.71 -7.91 13.81
N LEU A 140 -1.75 -8.71 13.43
CA LEU A 140 -0.56 -9.06 14.21
C LEU A 140 0.69 -8.64 13.43
N GLU A 141 1.49 -7.78 14.03
CA GLU A 141 2.86 -7.49 13.62
C GLU A 141 3.81 -8.15 14.64
N PRO A 142 4.56 -9.19 14.26
CA PRO A 142 5.52 -9.82 15.17
C PRO A 142 6.64 -8.86 15.53
N ALA A 143 7.28 -9.08 16.66
CA ALA A 143 8.48 -8.34 17.03
C ALA A 143 9.60 -8.59 16.01
N ALA A 144 10.49 -7.61 15.85
CA ALA A 144 11.62 -7.74 14.91
C ALA A 144 12.47 -8.99 15.23
N GLY A 145 12.70 -9.83 14.22
CA GLY A 145 13.47 -11.07 14.39
C GLY A 145 12.69 -12.22 15.00
N THR A 146 11.39 -12.06 15.28
CA THR A 146 10.54 -13.11 15.84
C THR A 146 9.67 -13.72 14.76
N GLU A 147 9.53 -15.04 14.76
CA GLU A 147 8.63 -15.72 13.85
C GLU A 147 7.16 -15.54 14.28
N VAL A 148 6.29 -15.55 13.28
CA VAL A 148 4.84 -15.51 13.52
C VAL A 148 4.41 -16.77 14.29
N PRO A 149 3.65 -16.66 15.37
CA PRO A 149 3.21 -17.81 16.18
C PRO A 149 2.09 -18.60 15.50
N TRP A 150 2.39 -19.25 14.38
CA TRP A 150 1.42 -19.97 13.55
C TRP A 150 0.61 -21.02 14.30
N ALA A 151 1.23 -21.72 15.25
CA ALA A 151 0.55 -22.74 16.03
C ALA A 151 -0.61 -22.13 16.83
N LEU A 152 -0.36 -21.02 17.51
CA LEU A 152 -1.34 -20.31 18.32
C LEU A 152 -2.45 -19.69 17.46
N LEU A 153 -2.10 -19.17 16.28
CA LEU A 153 -3.08 -18.62 15.34
C LEU A 153 -4.02 -19.70 14.78
N ARG A 154 -3.49 -20.90 14.49
CA ARG A 154 -4.29 -22.03 14.01
C ARG A 154 -5.19 -22.61 15.08
N GLU A 155 -4.72 -22.66 16.33
CA GLU A 155 -5.51 -23.13 17.48
C GLU A 155 -6.78 -22.29 17.68
N ALA A 156 -6.74 -21.00 17.39
CA ALA A 156 -7.90 -20.12 17.44
C ALA A 156 -8.98 -20.44 16.38
N GLN A 157 -8.74 -21.43 15.50
CA GLN A 157 -9.64 -21.83 14.41
C GLN A 157 -10.13 -20.62 13.57
N PRO A 158 -9.23 -19.89 12.94
CA PRO A 158 -9.60 -18.73 12.14
C PRO A 158 -10.33 -19.17 10.87
N LYS A 159 -11.25 -18.33 10.40
CA LYS A 159 -11.92 -18.50 9.11
C LYS A 159 -10.96 -18.31 7.93
N ALA A 160 -9.99 -17.43 8.11
CA ALA A 160 -8.90 -17.21 7.17
C ALA A 160 -7.68 -16.61 7.87
N LEU A 161 -6.50 -16.92 7.35
CA LEU A 161 -5.22 -16.30 7.71
C LEU A 161 -4.66 -15.66 6.45
N VAL A 162 -4.45 -14.35 6.48
CA VAL A 162 -3.96 -13.58 5.33
C VAL A 162 -2.67 -12.89 5.73
N ARG A 163 -1.61 -13.06 4.93
CA ARG A 163 -0.37 -12.32 5.11
C ARG A 163 -0.44 -11.06 4.24
N LEU A 164 -0.26 -9.91 4.85
CA LEU A 164 -0.06 -8.64 4.18
C LEU A 164 1.43 -8.33 4.25
N GLU A 165 2.07 -8.23 3.11
CA GLU A 165 3.46 -7.78 3.02
C GLU A 165 3.46 -6.26 2.91
N GLU A 166 4.10 -5.60 3.86
CA GLU A 166 4.46 -4.20 3.69
C GLU A 166 5.72 -4.15 2.82
N GLY A 167 5.50 -4.01 1.50
CA GLY A 167 6.56 -3.80 0.53
C GLY A 167 7.22 -2.43 0.66
#